data_4c85ca92f68d1dc775e2cb1f4c5c789f
#
_entry.id   4c85ca92f68d1dc775e2cb1f4c5c789f
#
_cell.length_a   1.000
_cell.length_b   1.000
_cell.length_c   1.000
_cell.angle_alpha   90.00
_cell.angle_beta   90.00
_cell.angle_gamma   90.00
#
_symmetry.space_group_name_H-M   'P 1'
#
loop_
_entity.id
_entity.type
_entity.pdbx_description
1 polymer ?
#
loop_
_entity_poly.entity_id
_entity_poly.type
_entity_poly.pdbx_seq_one_letter_code
_entity_poly.pdbx_strand_id
1 'polypeptide(L)'
;MFVIVSIIPTIDDKEAVKIAKTYLKQNQDYSLIAKRLIFKNANYITAKDRTTHAMALYELKERENIISKVKQHDLTSGLIIEYRFINSYSVIQTLEQLQQQGMKISERTLHNKQHEALLLVYSLIPDKDTKLIK
;
A
#
# COMPACT_ATOMS: atom_id res chain seq x y z
N MET A 1 -12.97 -6.88 -25.99
CA MET A 1 -12.70 -7.31 -25.32
C MET A 1 -13.44 -7.51 -24.35
N PHE A 2 -14.12 -7.88 -23.99
CA PHE A 2 -14.76 -8.15 -23.11
C PHE A 2 -14.64 -9.42 -22.61
N VAL A 3 -14.42 -10.25 -23.30
CA VAL A 3 -14.16 -11.61 -22.94
C VAL A 3 -13.08 -11.76 -21.95
N ILE A 4 -12.06 -10.94 -22.10
CA ILE A 4 -10.95 -10.94 -21.17
C ILE A 4 -11.43 -10.64 -19.76
N VAL A 5 -12.35 -9.72 -19.63
CA VAL A 5 -12.87 -9.36 -18.32
C VAL A 5 -13.56 -10.53 -17.64
N SER A 6 -14.28 -11.31 -18.39
CA SER A 6 -14.99 -12.44 -17.82
C SER A 6 -14.06 -13.58 -17.42
N ILE A 7 -12.87 -13.63 -18.00
CA ILE A 7 -11.92 -14.68 -17.70
C ILE A 7 -11.01 -14.31 -16.52
N ILE A 8 -10.67 -13.04 -16.44
CA ILE A 8 -9.69 -12.59 -15.46
C ILE A 8 -10.10 -12.81 -14.02
N PRO A 9 -11.22 -12.40 -13.56
CA PRO A 9 -11.45 -12.41 -12.14
C PRO A 9 -11.78 -13.76 -11.63
N THR A 10 -10.87 -14.31 -10.95
CA THR A 10 -11.09 -15.50 -10.16
C THR A 10 -11.22 -15.14 -8.68
N ILE A 11 -11.06 -13.84 -8.35
CA ILE A 11 -11.13 -13.37 -6.99
C ILE A 11 -12.09 -12.17 -6.97
N ASP A 12 -12.94 -12.06 -5.98
CA ASP A 12 -13.87 -10.95 -5.94
C ASP A 12 -13.19 -9.68 -5.42
N ASP A 13 -13.86 -8.56 -5.63
CA ASP A 13 -13.32 -7.25 -5.24
C ASP A 13 -13.09 -7.14 -3.75
N LYS A 14 -13.94 -7.76 -2.96
CA LYS A 14 -13.84 -7.71 -1.50
C LYS A 14 -12.54 -8.34 -1.04
N GLU A 15 -12.20 -9.49 -1.60
CA GLU A 15 -10.97 -10.18 -1.24
C GLU A 15 -9.76 -9.40 -1.73
N ALA A 16 -9.82 -8.86 -2.95
CA ALA A 16 -8.74 -8.06 -3.51
C ALA A 16 -8.45 -6.82 -2.63
N VAL A 17 -9.50 -6.14 -2.19
CA VAL A 17 -9.38 -4.98 -1.32
C VAL A 17 -8.73 -5.37 0.01
N LYS A 18 -9.13 -6.50 0.57
CA LYS A 18 -8.58 -6.99 1.83
C LYS A 18 -7.08 -7.25 1.70
N ILE A 19 -6.69 -7.92 0.63
CA ILE A 19 -5.27 -8.21 0.38
C ILE A 19 -4.49 -6.92 0.22
N ALA A 20 -5.02 -5.96 -0.54
CA ALA A 20 -4.35 -4.68 -0.75
C ALA A 20 -4.16 -3.92 0.56
N LYS A 21 -5.19 -3.89 1.42
CA LYS A 21 -5.08 -3.23 2.71
C LYS A 21 -3.99 -3.86 3.58
N THR A 22 -3.97 -5.18 3.63
CA THR A 22 -2.97 -5.91 4.41
C THR A 22 -1.58 -5.60 3.89
N TYR A 23 -1.41 -5.63 2.58
CA TYR A 23 -0.14 -5.35 1.94
C TYR A 23 0.37 -3.95 2.33
N LEU A 24 -0.49 -2.94 2.22
CA LEU A 24 -0.08 -1.57 2.54
C LEU A 24 0.21 -1.39 4.02
N LYS A 25 -0.59 -2.00 4.90
CA LYS A 25 -0.40 -1.87 6.34
C LYS A 25 0.91 -2.52 6.81
N GLN A 26 1.41 -3.50 6.09
CA GLN A 26 2.70 -4.11 6.40
C GLN A 26 3.85 -3.11 6.31
N ASN A 27 3.62 -1.96 5.69
CA ASN A 27 4.62 -0.91 5.63
C ASN A 27 5.13 -0.53 7.02
N GLN A 28 4.26 -0.53 8.02
CA GLN A 28 4.66 -0.20 9.39
C GLN A 28 5.64 -1.22 9.95
N ASP A 29 5.38 -2.51 9.71
CA ASP A 29 6.24 -3.57 10.19
C ASP A 29 7.63 -3.48 9.53
N TYR A 30 7.67 -3.27 8.22
CA TYR A 30 8.95 -3.13 7.53
C TYR A 30 9.69 -1.88 7.96
N SER A 31 8.97 -0.79 8.25
CA SER A 31 9.58 0.41 8.76
C SER A 31 10.26 0.17 10.11
N LEU A 32 9.61 -0.59 11.00
CA LEU A 32 10.19 -0.94 12.29
C LEU A 32 11.42 -1.82 12.12
N ILE A 33 11.34 -2.81 11.22
CA ILE A 33 12.48 -3.68 10.95
C ILE A 33 13.65 -2.87 10.41
N ALA A 34 13.39 -1.96 9.49
CA ALA A 34 14.45 -1.13 8.90
C ALA A 34 15.13 -0.25 9.96
N LYS A 35 14.36 0.26 10.91
CA LYS A 35 14.91 1.11 11.97
C LYS A 35 15.68 0.32 13.02
N ARG A 36 15.42 -0.96 13.13
CA ARG A 36 16.04 -1.79 14.18
C ARG A 36 17.56 -1.76 14.12
N LEU A 37 18.12 -1.74 12.92
CA LEU A 37 19.56 -1.75 12.75
C LEU A 37 20.20 -0.48 13.29
N ILE A 38 19.48 0.64 13.25
CA ILE A 38 20.00 1.93 13.71
C ILE A 38 20.29 1.90 15.21
N PHE A 39 19.48 1.14 15.96
CA PHE A 39 19.59 1.08 17.42
C PHE A 39 20.48 -0.05 17.90
N LYS A 40 21.03 -0.86 16.99
CA LYS A 40 21.87 -1.98 17.37
C LYS A 40 23.32 -1.56 17.38
N ASN A 41 24.07 -1.99 18.41
CA ASN A 41 25.50 -1.73 18.46
C ASN A 41 26.16 -2.45 17.28
N ALA A 42 27.07 -1.75 16.59
CA ALA A 42 27.73 -2.29 15.40
C ALA A 42 28.38 -3.65 15.63
N ASN A 43 28.89 -3.89 16.85
CA ASN A 43 29.56 -5.16 17.18
C ASN A 43 28.60 -6.34 17.22
N TYR A 44 27.30 -6.07 17.31
CA TYR A 44 26.28 -7.12 17.42
C TYR A 44 25.44 -7.27 16.17
N ILE A 45 25.79 -6.56 15.09
CA ILE A 45 25.05 -6.69 13.83
C ILE A 45 25.54 -7.93 13.09
N THR A 46 24.62 -8.86 12.85
CA THR A 46 24.92 -10.11 12.16
C THR A 46 24.63 -10.00 10.67
N ALA A 47 25.11 -11.00 9.91
CA ALA A 47 24.76 -11.09 8.49
C ALA A 47 23.26 -11.22 8.30
N LYS A 48 22.59 -11.94 9.21
CA LYS A 48 21.12 -12.08 9.16
C LYS A 48 20.45 -10.73 9.36
N ASP A 49 20.96 -9.89 10.29
CA ASP A 49 20.43 -8.55 10.51
C ASP A 49 20.52 -7.71 9.24
N ARG A 50 21.64 -7.79 8.53
CA ARG A 50 21.84 -7.03 7.30
C ARG A 50 20.88 -7.48 6.20
N THR A 51 20.69 -8.80 6.07
CA THR A 51 19.77 -9.36 5.09
C THR A 51 18.34 -8.94 5.39
N THR A 52 17.93 -9.02 6.66
CA THR A 52 16.60 -8.64 7.09
C THR A 52 16.37 -7.15 6.84
N HIS A 53 17.38 -6.33 7.12
CA HIS A 53 17.29 -4.89 6.88
C HIS A 53 17.14 -4.59 5.39
N ALA A 54 17.94 -5.23 4.55
CA ALA A 54 17.87 -5.03 3.10
C ALA A 54 16.51 -5.44 2.56
N MET A 55 15.97 -6.56 3.06
CA MET A 55 14.65 -7.02 2.66
C MET A 55 13.57 -6.00 3.05
N ALA A 56 13.67 -5.45 4.26
CA ALA A 56 12.71 -4.45 4.71
C ALA A 56 12.77 -3.19 3.84
N LEU A 57 13.95 -2.73 3.49
CA LEU A 57 14.11 -1.57 2.61
C LEU A 57 13.51 -1.84 1.24
N TYR A 58 13.71 -3.04 0.72
CA TYR A 58 13.14 -3.44 -0.56
C TYR A 58 11.60 -3.38 -0.51
N GLU A 59 11.02 -3.94 0.54
CA GLU A 59 9.57 -3.96 0.70
C GLU A 59 8.99 -2.55 0.85
N LEU A 60 9.69 -1.68 1.58
CA LEU A 60 9.26 -0.29 1.72
C LEU A 60 9.29 0.42 0.37
N LYS A 61 10.34 0.18 -0.42
CA LYS A 61 10.47 0.79 -1.74
C LYS A 61 9.39 0.31 -2.69
N GLU A 62 9.06 -0.99 -2.63
CA GLU A 62 7.99 -1.55 -3.45
C GLU A 62 6.66 -0.84 -3.20
N ARG A 63 6.33 -0.63 -1.91
CA ARG A 63 5.08 0.03 -1.55
C ARG A 63 5.07 1.49 -1.99
N GLU A 64 6.21 2.17 -1.84
CA GLU A 64 6.36 3.54 -2.30
C GLU A 64 6.13 3.64 -3.81
N ASN A 65 6.71 2.70 -4.57
CA ASN A 65 6.56 2.67 -6.01
C ASN A 65 5.10 2.42 -6.43
N ILE A 66 4.42 1.52 -5.73
CA ILE A 66 3.02 1.23 -6.04
C ILE A 66 2.15 2.45 -5.76
N ILE A 67 2.36 3.11 -4.63
CA ILE A 67 1.60 4.32 -4.31
C ILE A 67 1.89 5.41 -5.34
N SER A 68 3.13 5.54 -5.77
CA SER A 68 3.49 6.50 -6.80
C SER A 68 2.73 6.24 -8.10
N LYS A 69 2.60 4.97 -8.50
CA LYS A 69 1.85 4.62 -9.70
C LYS A 69 0.37 4.94 -9.56
N VAL A 70 -0.19 4.71 -8.38
CA VAL A 70 -1.59 5.07 -8.13
C VAL A 70 -1.77 6.58 -8.23
N LYS A 71 -0.82 7.36 -7.68
CA LYS A 71 -0.85 8.82 -7.77
C LYS A 71 -0.78 9.30 -9.22
N GLN A 72 -0.01 8.62 -10.06
CA GLN A 72 0.07 8.95 -11.47
C GLN A 72 -1.25 8.69 -12.18
N HIS A 73 -1.99 7.70 -11.73
CA HIS A 73 -3.30 7.40 -12.30
C HIS A 73 -4.36 8.40 -11.79
N ASP A 74 -4.39 8.65 -10.49
CA ASP A 74 -5.27 9.62 -9.87
C ASP A 74 -4.61 10.10 -8.57
N LEU A 75 -4.17 11.34 -8.56
CA LEU A 75 -3.43 11.88 -7.41
C LEU A 75 -4.23 11.79 -6.12
N THR A 76 -5.50 12.13 -6.16
CA THR A 76 -6.34 12.10 -4.97
C THR A 76 -6.45 10.68 -4.41
N SER A 77 -6.68 9.71 -5.28
CA SER A 77 -6.74 8.30 -4.86
C SER A 77 -5.45 7.83 -4.23
N GLY A 78 -4.32 8.20 -4.83
CA GLY A 78 -3.01 7.83 -4.29
C GLY A 78 -2.75 8.46 -2.93
N LEU A 79 -3.12 9.72 -2.75
CA LEU A 79 -2.98 10.39 -1.47
C LEU A 79 -3.88 9.74 -0.40
N ILE A 80 -5.08 9.34 -0.78
CA ILE A 80 -5.98 8.70 0.16
C ILE A 80 -5.35 7.42 0.72
N ILE A 81 -4.85 6.55 -0.14
CA ILE A 81 -4.28 5.29 0.36
C ILE A 81 -2.99 5.54 1.14
N GLU A 82 -2.22 6.53 0.76
CA GLU A 82 -1.01 6.87 1.51
C GLU A 82 -1.36 7.36 2.92
N TYR A 83 -2.28 8.30 3.02
CA TYR A 83 -2.67 8.83 4.32
C TYR A 83 -3.33 7.77 5.19
N ARG A 84 -4.23 6.98 4.61
CA ARG A 84 -4.99 5.99 5.38
C ARG A 84 -4.16 4.79 5.82
N PHE A 85 -3.31 4.28 4.95
CA PHE A 85 -2.67 2.99 5.19
C PHE A 85 -1.17 3.06 5.47
N ILE A 86 -0.51 4.10 5.00
CA ILE A 86 0.90 4.31 5.33
C ILE A 86 1.02 5.18 6.57
N ASN A 87 0.27 6.27 6.61
CA ASN A 87 0.33 7.23 7.73
C ASN A 87 -0.66 6.92 8.84
N SER A 88 -1.55 5.96 8.62
CA SER A 88 -2.57 5.53 9.60
C SER A 88 -3.51 6.66 10.01
N TYR A 89 -3.83 7.55 9.09
CA TYR A 89 -4.77 8.63 9.35
C TYR A 89 -6.20 8.11 9.35
N SER A 90 -7.05 8.72 10.16
CA SER A 90 -8.49 8.46 10.14
C SER A 90 -9.10 9.06 8.88
N VAL A 91 -10.37 8.74 8.64
CA VAL A 91 -11.11 9.34 7.52
C VAL A 91 -11.13 10.86 7.66
N ILE A 92 -11.43 11.35 8.86
CA ILE A 92 -11.50 12.79 9.09
C ILE A 92 -10.15 13.46 8.87
N GLN A 93 -9.08 12.89 9.40
CA GLN A 93 -7.74 13.42 9.19
C GLN A 93 -7.36 13.45 7.72
N THR A 94 -7.74 12.40 6.98
CA THR A 94 -7.46 12.32 5.55
C THR A 94 -8.19 13.42 4.79
N LEU A 95 -9.48 13.62 5.11
CA LEU A 95 -10.26 14.69 4.48
C LEU A 95 -9.65 16.06 4.75
N GLU A 96 -9.19 16.27 5.97
CA GLU A 96 -8.55 17.54 6.35
C GLU A 96 -7.26 17.77 5.57
N GLN A 97 -6.43 16.73 5.46
CA GLN A 97 -5.18 16.84 4.72
C GLN A 97 -5.41 17.13 3.24
N LEU A 98 -6.41 16.47 2.65
CA LEU A 98 -6.75 16.71 1.26
C LEU A 98 -7.24 18.14 1.07
N GLN A 99 -8.06 18.64 1.98
CA GLN A 99 -8.58 19.99 1.87
C GLN A 99 -7.46 21.03 1.94
N GLN A 100 -6.45 20.79 2.78
CA GLN A 100 -5.29 21.68 2.88
C GLN A 100 -4.52 21.75 1.57
N GLN A 101 -4.63 20.72 0.75
CA GLN A 101 -3.97 20.69 -0.56
C GLN A 101 -4.90 21.10 -1.70
N GLY A 102 -6.05 21.68 -1.36
CA GLY A 102 -6.99 22.16 -2.37
C GLY A 102 -7.94 21.11 -2.91
N MET A 103 -7.98 19.93 -2.27
CA MET A 103 -8.84 18.84 -2.73
C MET A 103 -9.95 18.59 -1.71
N LYS A 104 -11.06 19.32 -1.84
CA LYS A 104 -12.19 19.14 -0.95
C LYS A 104 -13.14 18.11 -1.53
N ILE A 105 -13.28 16.97 -0.86
CA ILE A 105 -14.17 15.90 -1.30
C ILE A 105 -15.03 15.45 -0.12
N SER A 106 -16.16 14.79 -0.44
CA SER A 106 -17.02 14.23 0.57
C SER A 106 -16.46 12.91 1.09
N GLU A 107 -16.96 12.48 2.22
CA GLU A 107 -16.58 11.19 2.78
C GLU A 107 -16.94 10.06 1.82
N ARG A 108 -18.10 10.16 1.17
CA ARG A 108 -18.54 9.16 0.21
C ARG A 108 -17.55 9.06 -0.96
N THR A 109 -17.11 10.21 -1.48
CA THR A 109 -16.14 10.24 -2.57
C THR A 109 -14.83 9.63 -2.11
N LEU A 110 -14.42 9.92 -0.87
CA LEU A 110 -13.20 9.34 -0.31
C LEU A 110 -13.29 7.80 -0.32
N HIS A 111 -14.40 7.24 0.17
CA HIS A 111 -14.57 5.79 0.22
C HIS A 111 -14.58 5.17 -1.17
N ASN A 112 -15.23 5.83 -2.13
CA ASN A 112 -15.26 5.33 -3.51
C ASN A 112 -13.86 5.34 -4.13
N LYS A 113 -13.13 6.43 -3.95
CA LYS A 113 -11.77 6.52 -4.48
C LYS A 113 -10.83 5.56 -3.78
N GLN A 114 -11.01 5.38 -2.48
CA GLN A 114 -10.20 4.43 -1.72
C GLN A 114 -10.42 3.01 -2.24
N HIS A 115 -11.66 2.64 -2.49
CA HIS A 115 -11.98 1.32 -3.01
C HIS A 115 -11.31 1.08 -4.36
N GLU A 116 -11.45 2.03 -5.29
CA GLU A 116 -10.83 1.94 -6.60
C GLU A 116 -9.31 1.87 -6.50
N ALA A 117 -8.74 2.70 -5.63
CA ALA A 117 -7.29 2.72 -5.44
C ALA A 117 -6.79 1.38 -4.91
N LEU A 118 -7.52 0.78 -3.98
CA LEU A 118 -7.11 -0.51 -3.42
C LEU A 118 -7.17 -1.63 -4.45
N LEU A 119 -8.15 -1.59 -5.35
CA LEU A 119 -8.20 -2.54 -6.45
C LEU A 119 -6.98 -2.38 -7.36
N LEU A 120 -6.60 -1.14 -7.64
CA LEU A 120 -5.41 -0.88 -8.44
C LEU A 120 -4.14 -1.35 -7.72
N VAL A 121 -4.03 -1.08 -6.42
CA VAL A 121 -2.91 -1.58 -5.63
C VAL A 121 -2.82 -3.09 -5.74
N TYR A 122 -3.95 -3.78 -5.58
CA TYR A 122 -3.96 -5.24 -5.68
C TYR A 122 -3.37 -5.71 -7.02
N SER A 123 -3.73 -5.06 -8.10
CA SER A 123 -3.24 -5.44 -9.42
C SER A 123 -1.74 -5.21 -9.59
N LEU A 124 -1.15 -4.36 -8.75
CA LEU A 124 0.27 -4.01 -8.84
C LEU A 124 1.15 -4.77 -7.84
N ILE A 125 0.54 -5.52 -6.92
CA ILE A 125 1.32 -6.29 -5.93
C ILE A 125 2.11 -7.39 -6.63
N PRO A 126 3.44 -7.45 -6.42
CA PRO A 126 4.25 -8.52 -7.00
C PRO A 126 3.85 -9.88 -6.42
N ASP A 127 3.96 -10.92 -7.21
CA ASP A 127 3.71 -12.29 -6.78
C ASP A 127 2.28 -12.58 -6.34
N LYS A 128 1.32 -11.70 -6.70
CA LYS A 128 -0.05 -11.92 -6.28
C LYS A 128 -0.63 -13.22 -6.87
N ASP A 129 -0.16 -13.62 -8.04
CA ASP A 129 -0.63 -14.85 -8.66
C ASP A 129 -0.24 -16.06 -7.83
N THR A 130 0.97 -16.05 -7.30
CA THR A 130 1.44 -17.11 -6.43
C THR A 130 0.59 -17.18 -5.17
N LYS A 131 0.23 -16.03 -4.63
CA LYS A 131 -0.62 -15.97 -3.45
C LYS A 131 -2.03 -16.47 -3.72
N LEU A 132 -2.53 -16.24 -4.92
CA LEU A 132 -3.87 -16.69 -5.28
C LEU A 132 -3.93 -18.19 -5.51
N ILE A 133 -2.88 -18.76 -6.02
CA ILE A 133 -2.82 -20.18 -6.30
C ILE A 133 -2.83 -21.00 -5.01
N LYS A 134 -2.26 -20.46 -3.98
CA LYS A 134 -2.25 -21.12 -2.69
C LYS A 134 -3.57 -20.96 -1.99
#